data_2db3b488200c8dca5a87b058a3caf083
#
_entry.id   2db3b488200c8dca5a87b058a3caf083
#
_cell.length_a   1.000
_cell.length_b   1.000
_cell.length_c   1.000
_cell.angle_alpha   90.00
_cell.angle_beta   90.00
_cell.angle_gamma   90.00
#
_symmetry.space_group_name_H-M   'P 1'
#
loop_
_entity.id
_entity.type
_entity.pdbx_description
1 polymer ?
#
loop_
_entity_poly.entity_id
_entity_poly.type
_entity_poly.pdbx_seq_one_letter_code
_entity_poly.pdbx_strand_id
1 'polypeptide(L)'
;YRGNRVTPVEGRGLASGCFDRSIGEGIGVSLVTPEKIRRLQEKLYIKAKETPGYRFYLLYDKVHRDDILAHAYRLARSNGGAPGVDGMTFAGIEAAGLEEWLSGLKKDLHEKRYTPDPVRRVMIPKPGGGERPLGIPTIRDRVVQTAAKLVLEPIFEADFEDSAYGYRPGRS
;
A
#
# COMPACT_ATOMS: atom_id res chain seq x y z
N TYR A 1 -21.14 -21.05 -51.32
CA TYR A 1 -19.94 -20.21 -51.10
C TYR A 1 -20.37 -18.78 -50.85
N ARG A 2 -20.48 -18.41 -49.60
CA ARG A 2 -20.58 -16.97 -49.18
C ARG A 2 -19.54 -16.75 -48.12
N GLY A 3 -18.52 -15.93 -48.44
CA GLY A 3 -17.46 -15.52 -47.53
C GLY A 3 -17.99 -14.57 -46.48
N ASN A 4 -17.77 -14.90 -45.21
CA ASN A 4 -17.96 -14.00 -44.09
C ASN A 4 -16.74 -13.08 -43.98
N ARG A 5 -16.97 -11.79 -44.26
CA ARG A 5 -16.04 -10.70 -43.95
C ARG A 5 -16.07 -10.44 -42.46
N VAL A 6 -14.96 -10.70 -41.76
CA VAL A 6 -14.75 -10.31 -40.38
C VAL A 6 -14.39 -8.82 -40.36
N THR A 7 -15.25 -7.99 -39.80
CA THR A 7 -14.98 -6.58 -39.53
C THR A 7 -14.08 -6.46 -38.31
N PRO A 8 -13.08 -5.56 -38.32
CA PRO A 8 -12.27 -5.30 -37.12
C PRO A 8 -13.12 -4.64 -36.04
N VAL A 9 -13.06 -5.17 -34.80
CA VAL A 9 -13.67 -4.58 -33.63
C VAL A 9 -12.78 -3.41 -33.23
N GLU A 10 -13.31 -2.19 -33.38
CA GLU A 10 -12.70 -0.96 -32.87
C GLU A 10 -12.39 -1.10 -31.38
N GLY A 11 -11.14 -0.81 -31.04
CA GLY A 11 -10.64 -0.78 -29.66
C GLY A 11 -11.41 0.24 -28.84
N ARG A 12 -12.16 -0.23 -27.86
CA ARG A 12 -12.71 0.61 -26.81
C ARG A 12 -11.55 1.19 -26.00
N GLY A 13 -11.45 2.52 -26.04
CA GLY A 13 -10.50 3.29 -25.27
C GLY A 13 -10.48 2.84 -23.80
N LEU A 14 -9.29 2.58 -23.32
CA LEU A 14 -9.01 2.34 -21.91
C LEU A 14 -9.54 3.50 -21.09
N ALA A 15 -10.57 3.25 -20.30
CA ALA A 15 -11.08 4.21 -19.34
C ALA A 15 -9.97 4.52 -18.32
N SER A 16 -9.40 5.72 -18.44
CA SER A 16 -8.41 6.34 -17.55
C SER A 16 -8.96 6.62 -16.13
N GLY A 17 -9.94 5.86 -15.65
CA GLY A 17 -10.72 6.18 -14.47
C GLY A 17 -10.53 5.29 -13.23
N CYS A 18 -9.67 4.27 -13.24
CA CYS A 18 -9.67 3.27 -12.15
C CYS A 18 -8.68 3.52 -11.00
N PHE A 19 -7.80 4.52 -11.07
CA PHE A 19 -6.79 4.74 -10.02
C PHE A 19 -7.06 5.94 -9.10
N ASP A 20 -8.17 6.65 -9.28
CA ASP A 20 -8.51 7.81 -8.44
C ASP A 20 -9.74 7.49 -7.56
N ARG A 21 -9.56 6.62 -6.57
CA ARG A 21 -10.50 6.50 -5.45
C ARG A 21 -9.75 6.56 -4.14
N SER A 22 -9.97 7.67 -3.46
CA SER A 22 -9.68 7.95 -2.07
C SER A 22 -9.93 6.73 -1.17
N ILE A 23 -8.86 6.18 -0.61
CA ILE A 23 -8.94 5.18 0.43
C ILE A 23 -9.34 5.89 1.72
N GLY A 24 -10.55 5.61 2.20
CA GLY A 24 -10.97 5.86 3.57
C GLY A 24 -11.85 7.08 3.80
N GLU A 25 -13.18 6.89 3.74
CA GLU A 25 -14.12 7.72 4.48
C GLU A 25 -14.11 7.34 5.97
N GLY A 26 -13.16 7.92 6.67
CA GLY A 26 -13.17 8.10 8.11
C GLY A 26 -12.47 9.42 8.33
N ILE A 27 -13.11 10.40 8.95
CA ILE A 27 -12.70 11.77 9.26
C ILE A 27 -11.15 11.94 9.19
N GLY A 28 -10.60 12.03 7.98
CA GLY A 28 -9.17 12.17 7.73
C GLY A 28 -8.98 12.78 6.35
N VAL A 29 -8.14 13.78 6.28
CA VAL A 29 -7.69 14.41 5.04
C VAL A 29 -7.30 13.31 4.05
N SER A 30 -8.05 13.15 2.98
CA SER A 30 -7.70 12.24 1.88
C SER A 30 -6.36 12.68 1.30
N LEU A 31 -5.30 11.95 1.62
CA LEU A 31 -3.97 12.22 1.10
C LEU A 31 -3.88 11.73 -0.33
N VAL A 32 -3.91 12.67 -1.27
CA VAL A 32 -3.71 12.37 -2.69
C VAL A 32 -2.34 11.73 -2.90
N THR A 33 -2.32 10.58 -3.56
CA THR A 33 -1.06 9.89 -3.90
C THR A 33 -0.23 10.75 -4.85
N PRO A 34 1.05 11.05 -4.54
CA PRO A 34 1.92 11.82 -5.41
C PRO A 34 2.04 11.22 -6.82
N GLU A 35 2.12 12.07 -7.83
CA GLU A 35 2.13 11.65 -9.23
C GLU A 35 3.25 10.64 -9.56
N LYS A 36 4.44 10.80 -8.98
CA LYS A 36 5.55 9.85 -9.17
C LYS A 36 5.22 8.44 -8.69
N ILE A 37 4.48 8.34 -7.58
CA ILE A 37 4.04 7.06 -7.01
C ILE A 37 2.93 6.48 -7.87
N ARG A 38 1.96 7.28 -8.26
CA ARG A 38 0.86 6.87 -9.13
C ARG A 38 1.36 6.33 -10.47
N ARG A 39 2.30 7.04 -11.12
CA ARG A 39 2.93 6.55 -12.36
C ARG A 39 3.68 5.23 -12.17
N LEU A 40 4.31 5.02 -11.00
CA LEU A 40 4.94 3.73 -10.69
C LEU A 40 3.87 2.63 -10.57
N GLN A 41 2.80 2.88 -9.84
CA GLN A 41 1.70 1.95 -9.65
C GLN A 41 1.02 1.57 -10.97
N GLU A 42 0.75 2.54 -11.83
CA GLU A 42 0.23 2.31 -13.19
C GLU A 42 1.13 1.40 -14.02
N LYS A 43 2.45 1.66 -14.02
CA LYS A 43 3.41 0.83 -14.74
C LYS A 43 3.46 -0.61 -14.23
N LEU A 44 3.39 -0.80 -12.90
CA LEU A 44 3.38 -2.12 -12.29
C LEU A 44 2.09 -2.87 -12.64
N TYR A 45 0.95 -2.19 -12.55
CA TYR A 45 -0.36 -2.75 -12.92
C TYR A 45 -0.42 -3.18 -14.39
N ILE A 46 -0.05 -2.26 -15.31
CA ILE A 46 -0.05 -2.55 -16.76
C ILE A 46 0.87 -3.72 -17.06
N LYS A 47 2.08 -3.74 -16.50
CA LYS A 47 3.03 -4.82 -16.71
C LYS A 47 2.51 -6.17 -16.22
N ALA A 48 1.86 -6.21 -15.06
CA ALA A 48 1.25 -7.42 -14.53
C ALA A 48 0.08 -7.88 -15.43
N LYS A 49 -0.78 -6.94 -15.86
CA LYS A 49 -1.96 -7.25 -16.67
C LYS A 49 -1.63 -7.72 -18.09
N GLU A 50 -0.66 -7.08 -18.75
CA GLU A 50 -0.27 -7.38 -20.13
C GLU A 50 0.63 -8.60 -20.27
N THR A 51 1.34 -8.97 -19.20
CA THR A 51 2.29 -10.08 -19.23
C THR A 51 2.02 -11.05 -18.07
N PRO A 52 0.99 -11.89 -18.15
CA PRO A 52 0.73 -12.91 -17.14
C PRO A 52 1.97 -13.81 -16.93
N GLY A 53 2.32 -14.05 -15.67
CA GLY A 53 3.51 -14.83 -15.33
C GLY A 53 4.83 -14.03 -15.32
N TYR A 54 4.80 -12.71 -15.60
CA TYR A 54 5.99 -11.89 -15.47
C TYR A 54 6.51 -11.87 -14.02
N ARG A 55 7.81 -12.15 -13.86
CA ARG A 55 8.47 -12.12 -12.55
C ARG A 55 9.08 -10.75 -12.30
N PHE A 56 8.59 -10.05 -11.29
CA PHE A 56 9.11 -8.77 -10.85
C PHE A 56 10.34 -8.97 -9.95
N TYR A 57 11.51 -8.49 -10.37
CA TYR A 57 12.76 -8.74 -9.65
C TYR A 57 13.17 -7.60 -8.71
N LEU A 58 12.93 -6.35 -9.07
CA LEU A 58 13.45 -5.17 -8.34
C LEU A 58 12.36 -4.45 -7.54
N LEU A 59 11.40 -5.19 -6.94
CA LEU A 59 10.33 -4.57 -6.16
C LEU A 59 10.84 -4.03 -4.82
N TYR A 60 11.79 -4.74 -4.20
CA TYR A 60 12.34 -4.33 -2.91
C TYR A 60 13.00 -2.95 -2.99
N ASP A 61 13.73 -2.66 -4.06
CA ASP A 61 14.38 -1.36 -4.29
C ASP A 61 13.38 -0.20 -4.34
N LYS A 62 12.13 -0.49 -4.70
CA LYS A 62 11.08 0.52 -4.75
C LYS A 62 10.50 0.82 -3.37
N VAL A 63 10.47 -0.18 -2.48
CA VAL A 63 9.91 -0.02 -1.12
C VAL A 63 10.70 1.01 -0.31
N HIS A 64 12.02 1.05 -0.43
CA HIS A 64 12.87 1.98 0.32
C HIS A 64 13.21 3.28 -0.43
N ARG A 65 12.46 3.66 -1.47
CA ARG A 65 12.57 4.98 -2.11
C ARG A 65 12.09 6.07 -1.16
N ASP A 66 12.74 7.22 -1.20
CA ASP A 66 12.41 8.36 -0.33
C ASP A 66 10.96 8.81 -0.49
N ASP A 67 10.48 8.93 -1.72
CA ASP A 67 9.11 9.35 -2.01
C ASP A 67 8.06 8.34 -1.50
N ILE A 68 8.35 7.03 -1.62
CA ILE A 68 7.49 5.95 -1.12
C ILE A 68 7.45 5.97 0.41
N LEU A 69 8.60 6.03 1.09
CA LEU A 69 8.66 6.05 2.56
C LEU A 69 8.01 7.30 3.15
N ALA A 70 8.27 8.47 2.56
CA ALA A 70 7.65 9.72 3.00
C ALA A 70 6.12 9.71 2.82
N HIS A 71 5.62 9.13 1.72
CA HIS A 71 4.18 9.00 1.51
C HIS A 71 3.57 7.95 2.43
N ALA A 72 4.24 6.80 2.62
CA ALA A 72 3.82 5.75 3.54
C ALA A 72 3.73 6.25 4.99
N TYR A 73 4.68 7.10 5.43
CA TYR A 73 4.63 7.74 6.73
C TYR A 73 3.38 8.63 6.87
N ARG A 74 3.10 9.48 5.87
CA ARG A 74 1.91 10.35 5.88
C ARG A 74 0.61 9.55 5.93
N LEU A 75 0.51 8.46 5.19
CA LEU A 75 -0.64 7.55 5.23
C LEU A 75 -0.77 6.88 6.60
N ALA A 76 0.31 6.34 7.14
CA ALA A 76 0.31 5.71 8.46
C ALA A 76 -0.09 6.71 9.55
N ARG A 77 0.39 7.97 9.47
CA ARG A 77 0.03 9.06 10.37
C ARG A 77 -1.45 9.44 10.27
N SER A 78 -1.97 9.56 9.05
CA SER A 78 -3.39 9.86 8.80
C SER A 78 -4.32 8.79 9.39
N ASN A 79 -3.92 7.52 9.29
CA ASN A 79 -4.66 6.41 9.91
C ASN A 79 -4.54 6.41 11.44
N GLY A 80 -3.58 7.11 12.01
CA GLY A 80 -3.39 7.22 13.46
C GLY A 80 -3.12 5.88 14.15
N GLY A 81 -3.63 5.76 15.37
CA GLY A 81 -3.57 4.54 16.17
C GLY A 81 -2.52 4.58 17.29
N ALA A 82 -2.66 3.66 18.23
CA ALA A 82 -1.82 3.56 19.41
C ALA A 82 -0.37 3.17 19.08
N PRO A 83 0.62 3.55 19.91
CA PRO A 83 2.01 3.14 19.74
C PRO A 83 2.17 1.62 19.90
N GLY A 84 3.20 1.05 19.28
CA GLY A 84 3.58 -0.35 19.39
C GLY A 84 4.23 -0.70 20.73
N VAL A 85 5.07 -1.74 20.75
CA VAL A 85 5.84 -2.16 21.96
C VAL A 85 6.92 -1.18 22.33
N ASP A 86 7.42 -0.41 21.36
CA ASP A 86 8.46 0.63 21.52
C ASP A 86 7.95 1.90 22.18
N GLY A 87 6.63 2.07 22.32
CA GLY A 87 6.01 3.27 22.88
C GLY A 87 6.16 4.52 22.01
N MET A 88 6.77 4.43 20.83
CA MET A 88 6.97 5.56 19.91
C MET A 88 5.64 6.08 19.39
N THR A 89 5.50 7.41 19.37
CA THR A 89 4.33 8.11 18.80
C THR A 89 4.72 8.91 17.57
N PHE A 90 3.75 9.21 16.68
CA PHE A 90 4.02 10.08 15.52
C PHE A 90 4.54 11.46 15.94
N ALA A 91 3.96 12.05 17.01
CA ALA A 91 4.44 13.33 17.55
C ALA A 91 5.88 13.23 18.08
N GLY A 92 6.24 12.13 18.73
CA GLY A 92 7.61 11.89 19.21
C GLY A 92 8.62 11.80 18.06
N ILE A 93 8.27 11.10 16.96
CA ILE A 93 9.11 11.01 15.76
C ILE A 93 9.30 12.39 15.12
N GLU A 94 8.23 13.17 15.00
CA GLU A 94 8.27 14.51 14.40
C GLU A 94 9.11 15.49 15.24
N ALA A 95 8.98 15.42 16.56
CA ALA A 95 9.78 16.23 17.50
C ALA A 95 11.27 15.85 17.48
N ALA A 96 11.58 14.58 17.27
CA ALA A 96 12.95 14.08 17.18
C ALA A 96 13.63 14.33 15.83
N GLY A 97 12.87 14.64 14.77
CA GLY A 97 13.36 14.88 13.42
C GLY A 97 12.92 13.79 12.43
N LEU A 98 11.83 14.04 11.73
CA LEU A 98 11.23 13.10 10.79
C LEU A 98 12.16 12.70 9.63
N GLU A 99 12.90 13.66 9.08
CA GLU A 99 13.80 13.40 7.93
C GLU A 99 14.92 12.45 8.30
N GLU A 100 15.54 12.66 9.47
CA GLU A 100 16.58 11.79 9.98
C GLU A 100 16.05 10.39 10.29
N TRP A 101 14.87 10.31 10.89
CA TRP A 101 14.20 9.04 11.18
C TRP A 101 13.90 8.25 9.89
N LEU A 102 13.36 8.89 8.84
CA LEU A 102 13.10 8.26 7.54
C LEU A 102 14.40 7.84 6.85
N SER A 103 15.45 8.64 6.95
CA SER A 103 16.79 8.30 6.40
C SER A 103 17.38 7.08 7.09
N GLY A 104 17.24 6.97 8.41
CA GLY A 104 17.65 5.79 9.19
C GLY A 104 16.88 4.54 8.75
N LEU A 105 15.56 4.63 8.62
CA LEU A 105 14.71 3.53 8.15
C LEU A 105 15.09 3.09 6.73
N LYS A 106 15.30 4.05 5.82
CA LYS A 106 15.76 3.77 4.45
C LYS A 106 17.09 3.03 4.45
N LYS A 107 18.06 3.47 5.27
CA LYS A 107 19.37 2.82 5.40
C LYS A 107 19.24 1.39 5.86
N ASP A 108 18.43 1.12 6.90
CA ASP A 108 18.21 -0.24 7.41
C ASP A 108 17.57 -1.15 6.37
N LEU A 109 16.61 -0.65 5.60
CA LEU A 109 16.00 -1.39 4.49
C LEU A 109 17.02 -1.63 3.37
N HIS A 110 17.76 -0.60 2.93
CA HIS A 110 18.75 -0.72 1.87
C HIS A 110 19.84 -1.75 2.21
N GLU A 111 20.34 -1.73 3.43
CA GLU A 111 21.37 -2.65 3.93
C GLU A 111 20.81 -4.01 4.38
N LYS A 112 19.50 -4.23 4.21
CA LYS A 112 18.79 -5.49 4.60
C LYS A 112 18.94 -5.84 6.07
N ARG A 113 19.11 -4.84 6.94
CA ARG A 113 19.18 -5.00 8.40
C ARG A 113 17.83 -4.81 9.09
N TYR A 114 16.82 -4.36 8.35
CA TYR A 114 15.50 -4.21 8.90
C TYR A 114 14.93 -5.56 9.34
N THR A 115 14.52 -5.62 10.60
CA THR A 115 13.74 -6.69 11.21
C THR A 115 12.49 -6.09 11.83
N PRO A 116 11.29 -6.67 11.61
CA PRO A 116 10.08 -6.17 12.26
C PRO A 116 10.12 -6.44 13.78
N ASP A 117 9.57 -5.51 14.55
CA ASP A 117 9.44 -5.65 15.99
C ASP A 117 8.23 -6.53 16.37
N PRO A 118 8.22 -7.11 17.59
CA PRO A 118 7.03 -7.77 18.10
C PRO A 118 5.83 -6.84 18.14
N VAL A 119 4.64 -7.36 17.87
CA VAL A 119 3.40 -6.58 17.98
C VAL A 119 2.95 -6.46 19.43
N ARG A 120 2.46 -5.29 19.83
CA ARG A 120 1.81 -5.11 21.13
C ARG A 120 0.43 -5.74 21.10
N ARG A 121 0.22 -6.80 21.89
CA ARG A 121 -1.06 -7.49 21.95
C ARG A 121 -2.03 -6.77 22.90
N VAL A 122 -3.23 -6.45 22.39
CA VAL A 122 -4.33 -5.88 23.15
C VAL A 122 -5.57 -6.73 22.93
N MET A 123 -6.30 -7.03 24.02
CA MET A 123 -7.57 -7.76 23.92
C MET A 123 -8.70 -6.75 23.69
N ILE A 124 -9.54 -6.98 22.70
CA ILE A 124 -10.69 -6.14 22.38
C ILE A 124 -11.99 -6.96 22.47
N PRO A 125 -13.07 -6.39 23.03
CA PRO A 125 -14.33 -7.11 23.17
C PRO A 125 -14.96 -7.38 21.80
N LYS A 126 -15.62 -8.54 21.67
CA LYS A 126 -16.43 -8.90 20.50
C LYS A 126 -17.87 -8.44 20.70
N PRO A 127 -18.61 -8.05 19.64
CA PRO A 127 -20.02 -7.68 19.74
C PRO A 127 -20.95 -8.77 20.32
N GLY A 128 -20.58 -10.06 20.17
CA GLY A 128 -21.35 -11.20 20.68
C GLY A 128 -20.83 -11.78 22.01
N GLY A 129 -19.98 -11.06 22.73
CA GLY A 129 -19.31 -11.54 23.95
C GLY A 129 -17.97 -12.21 23.70
N GLY A 130 -17.14 -12.25 24.76
CA GLY A 130 -15.74 -12.69 24.68
C GLY A 130 -14.79 -11.62 24.12
N GLU A 131 -13.53 -11.97 23.98
CA GLU A 131 -12.46 -11.07 23.55
C GLU A 131 -11.73 -11.63 22.31
N ARG A 132 -11.09 -10.74 21.54
CA ARG A 132 -10.18 -11.12 20.46
C ARG A 132 -8.86 -10.38 20.61
N PRO A 133 -7.71 -11.02 20.33
CA PRO A 133 -6.46 -10.33 20.33
C PRO A 133 -6.34 -9.39 19.11
N LEU A 134 -5.81 -8.18 19.36
CA LEU A 134 -5.37 -7.23 18.34
C LEU A 134 -3.87 -7.03 18.49
N GLY A 135 -3.12 -7.23 17.41
CA GLY A 135 -1.70 -6.92 17.34
C GLY A 135 -1.49 -5.49 16.85
N ILE A 136 -0.82 -4.66 17.64
CA ILE A 136 -0.48 -3.28 17.27
C ILE A 136 1.00 -3.23 16.93
N PRO A 137 1.38 -3.11 15.64
CA PRO A 137 2.78 -2.97 15.22
C PRO A 137 3.35 -1.60 15.60
N THR A 138 4.67 -1.48 15.63
CA THR A 138 5.37 -0.19 15.78
C THR A 138 5.06 0.74 14.61
N ILE A 139 5.28 2.04 14.79
CA ILE A 139 5.12 3.01 13.69
C ILE A 139 6.10 2.69 12.56
N ARG A 140 7.31 2.28 12.90
CA ARG A 140 8.34 1.84 11.96
C ARG A 140 7.81 0.71 11.05
N ASP A 141 7.22 -0.31 11.63
CA ASP A 141 6.66 -1.44 10.90
C ASP A 141 5.44 -1.04 10.07
N ARG A 142 4.56 -0.17 10.59
CA ARG A 142 3.42 0.36 9.81
C ARG A 142 3.86 1.11 8.57
N VAL A 143 4.92 1.91 8.66
CA VAL A 143 5.47 2.64 7.52
C VAL A 143 6.02 1.67 6.48
N VAL A 144 6.79 0.65 6.89
CA VAL A 144 7.33 -0.38 5.99
C VAL A 144 6.21 -1.19 5.35
N GLN A 145 5.21 -1.62 6.12
CA GLN A 145 4.04 -2.33 5.59
C GLN A 145 3.27 -1.50 4.58
N THR A 146 3.06 -0.21 4.86
CA THR A 146 2.39 0.72 3.94
C THR A 146 3.22 0.94 2.68
N ALA A 147 4.54 1.09 2.80
CA ALA A 147 5.44 1.21 1.65
C ALA A 147 5.43 -0.06 0.77
N ALA A 148 5.45 -1.23 1.39
CA ALA A 148 5.32 -2.51 0.68
C ALA A 148 3.95 -2.62 -0.02
N LYS A 149 2.86 -2.24 0.67
CA LYS A 149 1.52 -2.20 0.08
C LYS A 149 1.46 -1.31 -1.16
N LEU A 150 2.00 -0.08 -1.11
CA LEU A 150 2.01 0.85 -2.24
C LEU A 150 2.68 0.26 -3.51
N VAL A 151 3.66 -0.61 -3.33
CA VAL A 151 4.39 -1.26 -4.43
C VAL A 151 3.71 -2.55 -4.90
N LEU A 152 3.18 -3.36 -3.99
CA LEU A 152 2.65 -4.69 -4.30
C LEU A 152 1.18 -4.66 -4.75
N GLU A 153 0.37 -3.79 -4.15
CA GLU A 153 -1.08 -3.72 -4.40
C GLU A 153 -1.45 -3.63 -5.88
N PRO A 154 -0.82 -2.77 -6.72
CA PRO A 154 -1.16 -2.70 -8.13
C PRO A 154 -0.88 -3.98 -8.91
N ILE A 155 0.10 -4.79 -8.50
CA ILE A 155 0.43 -6.06 -9.13
C ILE A 155 -0.67 -7.09 -8.82
N PHE A 156 -1.04 -7.21 -7.54
CA PHE A 156 -2.12 -8.13 -7.13
C PHE A 156 -3.48 -7.70 -7.67
N GLU A 157 -3.75 -6.38 -7.72
CA GLU A 157 -5.00 -5.85 -8.28
C GLU A 157 -5.18 -6.23 -9.77
N ALA A 158 -4.09 -6.36 -10.52
CA ALA A 158 -4.11 -6.79 -11.91
C ALA A 158 -4.56 -8.25 -12.08
N ASP A 159 -4.30 -9.09 -11.07
CA ASP A 159 -4.57 -10.54 -11.11
C ASP A 159 -5.90 -10.91 -10.43
N PHE A 160 -6.51 -10.00 -9.67
CA PHE A 160 -7.76 -10.32 -8.98
C PHE A 160 -8.93 -10.49 -9.94
N GLU A 161 -9.68 -11.57 -9.72
CA GLU A 161 -10.97 -11.82 -10.36
C GLU A 161 -11.99 -10.73 -10.01
N ASP A 162 -12.96 -10.50 -10.90
CA ASP A 162 -14.00 -9.49 -10.68
C ASP A 162 -14.90 -9.80 -9.47
N SER A 163 -15.03 -11.07 -9.11
CA SER A 163 -15.76 -11.55 -7.93
C SER A 163 -15.03 -11.35 -6.60
N ALA A 164 -13.75 -10.98 -6.62
CA ALA A 164 -12.97 -10.73 -5.41
C ALA A 164 -13.24 -9.31 -4.88
N TYR A 165 -13.93 -9.20 -3.74
CA TYR A 165 -14.30 -7.92 -3.13
C TYR A 165 -13.47 -7.58 -1.88
N GLY A 166 -13.04 -8.59 -1.11
CA GLY A 166 -12.40 -8.40 0.18
C GLY A 166 -11.11 -7.60 0.11
N TYR A 167 -11.02 -6.55 0.93
CA TYR A 167 -9.82 -5.69 1.09
C TYR A 167 -9.36 -4.95 -0.18
N ARG A 168 -10.18 -4.89 -1.22
CA ARG A 168 -9.87 -4.17 -2.45
C ARG A 168 -10.37 -2.72 -2.37
N PRO A 169 -9.56 -1.74 -2.84
CA PRO A 169 -9.99 -0.35 -2.90
C PRO A 169 -11.26 -0.17 -3.76
N GLY A 170 -12.27 0.51 -3.21
CA GLY A 170 -13.50 0.84 -3.92
C GLY A 170 -14.41 -0.34 -4.29
N ARG A 171 -14.20 -1.52 -3.71
CA ARG A 171 -15.08 -2.69 -3.81
C ARG A 171 -15.53 -3.11 -2.41
N SER A 172 -16.75 -2.73 -2.03
CA SER A 172 -17.43 -3.09 -0.79
C SER A 172 -18.89 -3.42 -1.07
#